data_a1225c48b9bf582785b369cbdb5e6ac6
#
_entry.id   a1225c48b9bf582785b369cbdb5e6ac6
#
_cell.length_a   1.000
_cell.length_b   1.000
_cell.length_c   1.000
_cell.angle_alpha   90.00
_cell.angle_beta   90.00
_cell.angle_gamma   90.00
#
_symmetry.space_group_name_H-M   'P 1'
#
loop_
_entity.id
_entity.type
_entity.pdbx_description
1 polymer ?
#
loop_
_entity_poly.entity_id
_entity_poly.type
_entity_poly.pdbx_seq_one_letter_code
_entity_poly.pdbx_strand_id
1 'polypeptide(L)'
;MMERLRKPWPDHRAERTLGAVSLLVGVVVVAMVVFVGVHAWPTFEHNGLRWLGPGGNLETQIGHMQAAGPHPPASAYHLDAWPLVYGTLLTTILAVAFALVISVLSSIFIIELAPASLRRVAVPVIRLLASIPSVVYGLIGILVLVPFVGNHLITGGEKASVQNVVELTGAGLLVAVVILTVMITPIMIALICEALVSVPTSWREGAIALGLNPLRAVLAVTVRAVRPAIVAAVVLATARALGEAVMISMVSGGRSFAPRPSDGLIFLFEPLRTLASAIIDFHEGLSAPALGSTLYAWAFLLLFSAFVLSVAGYLIKLPLRRYQVRG
;
A
#
# COMPACT_ATOMS: atom_id res chain seq x y z
N MET A 1 -46.24 25.40 -17.89
CA MET A 1 -46.89 24.16 -17.46
C MET A 1 -45.75 23.17 -17.24
N MET A 2 -45.13 23.21 -16.06
CA MET A 2 -43.94 22.44 -15.73
C MET A 2 -44.31 20.98 -15.50
N GLU A 3 -43.76 20.12 -16.30
CA GLU A 3 -43.77 18.69 -16.15
C GLU A 3 -43.11 18.33 -14.80
N ARG A 4 -43.93 18.02 -13.81
CA ARG A 4 -43.44 17.41 -12.56
C ARG A 4 -42.83 16.07 -12.93
N LEU A 5 -41.49 16.03 -13.01
CA LEU A 5 -40.72 14.77 -13.07
C LEU A 5 -41.22 13.90 -11.94
N ARG A 6 -42.03 12.89 -12.27
CA ARG A 6 -42.44 11.84 -11.32
C ARG A 6 -41.17 11.23 -10.76
N LYS A 7 -40.88 11.46 -9.47
CA LYS A 7 -39.93 10.59 -8.74
C LYS A 7 -40.39 9.16 -8.97
N PRO A 8 -39.55 8.29 -9.50
CA PRO A 8 -39.91 6.88 -9.60
C PRO A 8 -40.28 6.41 -8.19
N TRP A 9 -41.38 5.69 -8.10
CA TRP A 9 -41.79 5.08 -6.83
C TRP A 9 -40.62 4.24 -6.30
N PRO A 10 -40.24 4.36 -5.02
CA PRO A 10 -39.19 3.55 -4.47
C PRO A 10 -39.63 2.08 -4.63
N ASP A 11 -38.87 1.31 -5.37
CA ASP A 11 -39.08 -0.12 -5.49
C ASP A 11 -38.58 -0.75 -4.17
N HIS A 12 -39.48 -0.82 -3.19
CA HIS A 12 -39.19 -1.36 -1.86
C HIS A 12 -38.66 -2.80 -1.89
N ARG A 13 -38.87 -3.52 -2.97
CA ARG A 13 -38.26 -4.86 -3.15
C ARG A 13 -36.79 -4.71 -3.52
N ALA A 14 -36.44 -3.81 -4.47
CA ALA A 14 -35.06 -3.53 -4.83
C ALA A 14 -34.26 -2.95 -3.65
N GLU A 15 -34.84 -2.02 -2.88
CA GLU A 15 -34.20 -1.48 -1.67
C GLU A 15 -33.94 -2.57 -0.61
N ARG A 16 -34.90 -3.47 -0.38
CA ARG A 16 -34.73 -4.57 0.59
C ARG A 16 -33.72 -5.60 0.12
N THR A 17 -33.71 -5.96 -1.17
CA THR A 17 -32.73 -6.89 -1.71
C THR A 17 -31.32 -6.32 -1.68
N LEU A 18 -31.13 -5.04 -2.09
CA LEU A 18 -29.84 -4.36 -1.99
C LEU A 18 -29.38 -4.20 -0.54
N GLY A 19 -30.31 -3.86 0.38
CA GLY A 19 -30.02 -3.80 1.80
C GLY A 19 -29.59 -5.15 2.39
N ALA A 20 -30.29 -6.24 2.02
CA ALA A 20 -29.93 -7.60 2.43
C ALA A 20 -28.57 -8.04 1.90
N VAL A 21 -28.26 -7.76 0.64
CA VAL A 21 -26.93 -8.05 0.06
C VAL A 21 -25.84 -7.26 0.77
N SER A 22 -26.06 -5.96 1.02
CA SER A 22 -25.10 -5.12 1.74
C SER A 22 -24.85 -5.62 3.16
N LEU A 23 -25.92 -6.04 3.86
CA LEU A 23 -25.81 -6.63 5.19
C LEU A 23 -25.05 -7.94 5.17
N LEU A 24 -25.34 -8.83 4.20
CA LEU A 24 -24.64 -10.09 4.02
C LEU A 24 -23.13 -9.88 3.82
N VAL A 25 -22.75 -8.95 2.94
CA VAL A 25 -21.33 -8.61 2.72
C VAL A 25 -20.70 -8.10 4.01
N GLY A 26 -21.39 -7.23 4.75
CA GLY A 26 -20.91 -6.73 6.04
C GLY A 26 -20.69 -7.86 7.06
N VAL A 27 -21.64 -8.79 7.16
CA VAL A 27 -21.55 -9.96 8.05
C VAL A 27 -20.37 -10.85 7.66
N VAL A 28 -20.16 -11.13 6.36
CA VAL A 28 -19.04 -11.93 5.87
C VAL A 28 -17.70 -11.28 6.21
N VAL A 29 -17.57 -9.97 6.01
CA VAL A 29 -16.33 -9.23 6.36
C VAL A 29 -16.06 -9.30 7.86
N VAL A 30 -17.06 -9.07 8.70
CA VAL A 30 -16.92 -9.16 10.16
C VAL A 30 -16.55 -10.59 10.58
N ALA A 31 -17.22 -11.59 10.01
CA ALA A 31 -16.92 -13.00 10.30
C ALA A 31 -15.48 -13.37 9.91
N MET A 32 -14.99 -12.86 8.78
CA MET A 32 -13.60 -13.06 8.35
C MET A 32 -12.61 -12.43 9.33
N VAL A 33 -12.84 -11.20 9.79
CA VAL A 33 -11.97 -10.53 10.77
C VAL A 33 -11.97 -11.29 12.10
N VAL A 34 -13.14 -11.72 12.58
CA VAL A 34 -13.28 -12.52 13.80
C VAL A 34 -12.56 -13.86 13.65
N PHE A 35 -12.73 -14.56 12.53
CA PHE A 35 -12.07 -15.83 12.24
C PHE A 35 -10.55 -15.67 12.29
N VAL A 36 -9.99 -14.68 11.60
CA VAL A 36 -8.54 -14.40 11.61
C VAL A 36 -8.07 -14.04 13.02
N GLY A 37 -8.82 -13.23 13.77
CA GLY A 37 -8.47 -12.83 15.13
C GLY A 37 -8.45 -14.03 16.11
N VAL A 38 -9.43 -14.91 16.03
CA VAL A 38 -9.48 -16.12 16.87
C VAL A 38 -8.30 -17.04 16.60
N HIS A 39 -7.94 -17.26 15.31
CA HIS A 39 -6.79 -18.11 14.97
C HIS A 39 -5.44 -17.44 15.22
N ALA A 40 -5.38 -16.12 15.28
CA ALA A 40 -4.19 -15.36 15.67
C ALA A 40 -3.95 -15.34 17.18
N TRP A 41 -4.99 -15.57 17.99
CA TRP A 41 -4.95 -15.39 19.45
C TRP A 41 -3.83 -16.16 20.14
N PRO A 42 -3.55 -17.45 19.84
CA PRO A 42 -2.47 -18.19 20.50
C PRO A 42 -1.10 -17.50 20.37
N THR A 43 -0.80 -16.89 19.22
CA THR A 43 0.46 -16.16 19.02
C THR A 43 0.54 -14.93 19.92
N PHE A 44 -0.52 -14.16 20.06
CA PHE A 44 -0.54 -12.99 20.93
C PHE A 44 -0.50 -13.36 22.43
N GLU A 45 -1.21 -14.41 22.80
CA GLU A 45 -1.23 -14.91 24.19
C GLU A 45 0.16 -15.34 24.66
N HIS A 46 0.92 -16.06 23.82
CA HIS A 46 2.25 -16.57 24.19
C HIS A 46 3.36 -15.53 24.07
N ASN A 47 3.27 -14.58 23.16
CA ASN A 47 4.31 -13.58 22.93
C ASN A 47 4.05 -12.24 23.64
N GLY A 48 2.80 -11.88 23.90
CA GLY A 48 2.44 -10.57 24.42
C GLY A 48 3.04 -9.42 23.58
N LEU A 49 3.51 -8.35 24.24
CA LEU A 49 4.16 -7.21 23.57
C LEU A 49 5.57 -7.51 23.03
N ARG A 50 6.21 -8.58 23.50
CA ARG A 50 7.54 -9.01 23.02
C ARG A 50 7.53 -9.39 21.55
N TRP A 51 6.37 -9.76 21.03
CA TRP A 51 6.19 -10.08 19.62
C TRP A 51 6.65 -8.96 18.64
N LEU A 52 6.58 -7.72 19.07
CA LEU A 52 7.11 -6.56 18.34
C LEU A 52 8.56 -6.21 18.70
N GLY A 53 9.24 -7.05 19.48
CA GLY A 53 10.61 -6.81 19.90
C GLY A 53 11.61 -6.95 18.75
N PRO A 54 12.71 -6.19 18.79
CA PRO A 54 13.83 -6.35 17.88
C PRO A 54 14.75 -7.46 18.41
N GLY A 55 14.50 -8.69 18.07
CA GLY A 55 15.35 -9.78 18.55
C GLY A 55 15.43 -10.95 17.60
N GLY A 56 16.41 -11.81 17.81
CA GLY A 56 16.52 -13.11 17.19
C GLY A 56 16.69 -13.19 15.68
N ASN A 57 16.90 -14.41 15.19
CA ASN A 57 16.85 -14.73 13.78
C ASN A 57 15.44 -15.28 13.46
N LEU A 58 14.63 -14.49 12.75
CA LEU A 58 13.26 -14.85 12.44
C LEU A 58 13.15 -16.18 11.67
N GLU A 59 14.11 -16.48 10.79
CA GLU A 59 14.10 -17.71 10.00
C GLU A 59 14.33 -18.95 10.86
N THR A 60 15.21 -18.86 11.88
CA THR A 60 15.39 -19.95 12.83
C THR A 60 14.17 -20.13 13.73
N GLN A 61 13.53 -19.04 14.15
CA GLN A 61 12.29 -19.09 14.93
C GLN A 61 11.16 -19.75 14.14
N ILE A 62 10.99 -19.41 12.86
CA ILE A 62 10.03 -20.06 11.97
C ILE A 62 10.34 -21.55 11.80
N GLY A 63 11.62 -21.90 11.61
CA GLY A 63 12.04 -23.31 11.55
C GLY A 63 11.68 -24.10 12.81
N HIS A 64 11.84 -23.50 13.99
CA HIS A 64 11.41 -24.11 15.26
C HIS A 64 9.88 -24.29 15.35
N MET A 65 9.09 -23.31 14.85
CA MET A 65 7.63 -23.42 14.77
C MET A 65 7.17 -24.56 13.87
N GLN A 66 7.83 -24.73 12.70
CA GLN A 66 7.53 -25.82 11.78
C GLN A 66 7.87 -27.19 12.36
N ALA A 67 8.99 -27.27 13.08
CA ALA A 67 9.47 -28.53 13.68
C ALA A 67 8.70 -28.94 14.95
N ALA A 68 7.91 -28.06 15.56
CA ALA A 68 7.29 -28.27 16.86
C ALA A 68 6.13 -29.29 16.88
N GLY A 69 5.68 -29.73 15.71
CA GLY A 69 4.64 -30.78 15.59
C GLY A 69 3.23 -30.32 15.96
N PRO A 70 2.29 -31.32 16.12
CA PRO A 70 0.85 -31.02 16.32
C PRO A 70 0.52 -30.41 17.71
N HIS A 71 1.37 -30.63 18.70
CA HIS A 71 1.20 -30.12 20.08
C HIS A 71 2.40 -29.30 20.49
N PRO A 72 2.55 -28.05 19.93
CA PRO A 72 3.71 -27.23 20.15
C PRO A 72 3.78 -26.76 21.63
N PRO A 73 4.95 -26.79 22.27
CA PRO A 73 5.13 -26.16 23.58
C PRO A 73 5.00 -24.63 23.46
N ALA A 74 4.71 -23.96 24.58
CA ALA A 74 4.56 -22.49 24.60
C ALA A 74 5.78 -21.75 24.01
N SER A 75 6.99 -22.30 24.20
CA SER A 75 8.23 -21.75 23.64
C SER A 75 8.29 -21.78 22.10
N ALA A 76 7.54 -22.67 21.46
CA ALA A 76 7.49 -22.76 20.00
C ALA A 76 6.72 -21.59 19.34
N TYR A 77 5.94 -20.83 20.11
CA TYR A 77 5.24 -19.64 19.60
C TYR A 77 6.10 -18.38 19.61
N HIS A 78 7.34 -18.46 20.17
CA HIS A 78 8.19 -17.30 20.29
C HIS A 78 8.63 -16.78 18.91
N LEU A 79 8.32 -15.51 18.66
CA LEU A 79 8.64 -14.82 17.42
C LEU A 79 8.89 -13.33 17.66
N ASP A 80 9.92 -12.80 17.03
CA ASP A 80 10.23 -11.37 16.98
C ASP A 80 9.84 -10.82 15.59
N ALA A 81 8.61 -10.32 15.46
CA ALA A 81 8.05 -9.88 14.17
C ALA A 81 8.55 -8.51 13.70
N TRP A 82 9.37 -7.81 14.47
CA TRP A 82 9.85 -6.47 14.16
C TRP A 82 10.44 -6.32 12.75
N PRO A 83 11.31 -7.21 12.25
CA PRO A 83 11.87 -7.08 10.91
C PRO A 83 10.79 -7.01 9.82
N LEU A 84 9.71 -7.79 9.96
CA LEU A 84 8.59 -7.79 9.01
C LEU A 84 7.75 -6.53 9.08
N VAL A 85 7.46 -6.06 10.30
CA VAL A 85 6.73 -4.81 10.53
C VAL A 85 7.52 -3.63 9.99
N TYR A 86 8.81 -3.58 10.31
CA TYR A 86 9.72 -2.53 9.84
C TYR A 86 9.84 -2.55 8.30
N GLY A 87 10.05 -3.72 7.70
CA GLY A 87 10.10 -3.87 6.24
C GLY A 87 8.81 -3.41 5.57
N THR A 88 7.65 -3.74 6.14
CA THR A 88 6.34 -3.30 5.63
C THR A 88 6.20 -1.78 5.70
N LEU A 89 6.52 -1.17 6.84
CA LEU A 89 6.41 0.28 7.03
C LEU A 89 7.40 1.03 6.14
N LEU A 90 8.65 0.59 6.10
CA LEU A 90 9.71 1.24 5.33
C LEU A 90 9.40 1.26 3.84
N THR A 91 9.08 0.10 3.24
CA THR A 91 8.71 0.01 1.82
C THR A 91 7.48 0.81 1.48
N THR A 92 6.44 0.73 2.32
CA THR A 92 5.17 1.44 2.09
C THR A 92 5.34 2.94 2.18
N ILE A 93 6.00 3.44 3.24
CA ILE A 93 6.20 4.88 3.45
C ILE A 93 7.03 5.48 2.30
N LEU A 94 8.13 4.84 1.94
CA LEU A 94 8.99 5.33 0.86
C LEU A 94 8.24 5.31 -0.49
N ALA A 95 7.59 4.21 -0.83
CA ALA A 95 6.86 4.09 -2.09
C ALA A 95 5.72 5.11 -2.20
N VAL A 96 4.94 5.29 -1.13
CA VAL A 96 3.82 6.26 -1.12
C VAL A 96 4.34 7.70 -1.17
N ALA A 97 5.45 8.01 -0.50
CA ALA A 97 6.06 9.34 -0.55
C ALA A 97 6.51 9.71 -1.97
N PHE A 98 7.22 8.81 -2.67
CA PHE A 98 7.62 9.04 -4.06
C PHE A 98 6.41 9.08 -4.99
N ALA A 99 5.47 8.15 -4.85
CA ALA A 99 4.26 8.11 -5.66
C ALA A 99 3.40 9.37 -5.49
N LEU A 100 3.32 9.94 -4.28
CA LEU A 100 2.58 11.18 -4.01
C LEU A 100 3.14 12.35 -4.81
N VAL A 101 4.45 12.55 -4.74
CA VAL A 101 5.12 13.64 -5.47
C VAL A 101 4.89 13.49 -6.98
N ILE A 102 5.17 12.30 -7.52
CA ILE A 102 5.01 12.02 -8.95
C ILE A 102 3.53 12.19 -9.37
N SER A 103 2.59 11.67 -8.58
CA SER A 103 1.17 11.70 -8.93
C SER A 103 0.59 13.11 -8.89
N VAL A 104 0.93 13.92 -7.90
CA VAL A 104 0.45 15.31 -7.80
C VAL A 104 0.99 16.14 -8.96
N LEU A 105 2.30 16.07 -9.23
CA LEU A 105 2.93 16.82 -10.32
C LEU A 105 2.38 16.39 -11.69
N SER A 106 2.27 15.08 -11.94
CA SER A 106 1.73 14.54 -13.18
C SER A 106 0.27 14.93 -13.38
N SER A 107 -0.56 14.87 -12.33
CA SER A 107 -1.97 15.22 -12.42
C SER A 107 -2.19 16.70 -12.75
N ILE A 108 -1.42 17.58 -12.07
CA ILE A 108 -1.44 19.02 -12.36
C ILE A 108 -1.01 19.26 -13.81
N PHE A 109 0.08 18.64 -14.25
CA PHE A 109 0.55 18.77 -15.63
C PHE A 109 -0.52 18.33 -16.64
N ILE A 110 -1.10 17.15 -16.46
CA ILE A 110 -2.06 16.56 -17.40
C ILE A 110 -3.35 17.40 -17.50
N ILE A 111 -3.87 17.88 -16.37
CA ILE A 111 -5.17 18.56 -16.34
C ILE A 111 -5.07 20.05 -16.63
N GLU A 112 -4.04 20.73 -16.12
CA GLU A 112 -3.94 22.17 -16.14
C GLU A 112 -3.00 22.72 -17.21
N LEU A 113 -1.94 21.96 -17.58
CA LEU A 113 -0.88 22.46 -18.46
C LEU A 113 -0.85 21.76 -19.83
N ALA A 114 -1.24 20.49 -19.89
CA ALA A 114 -1.13 19.70 -21.12
C ALA A 114 -2.15 20.12 -22.17
N PRO A 115 -1.78 20.12 -23.46
CA PRO A 115 -2.72 20.35 -24.55
C PRO A 115 -3.79 19.26 -24.61
N ALA A 116 -4.97 19.59 -25.10
CA ALA A 116 -6.14 18.68 -25.14
C ALA A 116 -5.86 17.35 -25.86
N SER A 117 -4.99 17.35 -26.87
CA SER A 117 -4.55 16.14 -27.58
C SER A 117 -3.81 15.17 -26.65
N LEU A 118 -2.84 15.68 -25.89
CA LEU A 118 -2.07 14.87 -24.94
C LEU A 118 -2.94 14.35 -23.80
N ARG A 119 -3.79 15.20 -23.22
CA ARG A 119 -4.71 14.82 -22.15
C ARG A 119 -5.66 13.71 -22.59
N ARG A 120 -6.16 13.75 -23.83
CA ARG A 120 -7.07 12.74 -24.39
C ARG A 120 -6.45 11.36 -24.46
N VAL A 121 -5.13 11.26 -24.62
CA VAL A 121 -4.38 9.99 -24.66
C VAL A 121 -3.89 9.61 -23.27
N ALA A 122 -3.32 10.54 -22.51
CA ALA A 122 -2.70 10.26 -21.21
C ALA A 122 -3.69 9.69 -20.18
N VAL A 123 -4.91 10.25 -20.09
CA VAL A 123 -5.88 9.80 -19.07
C VAL A 123 -6.30 8.34 -19.27
N PRO A 124 -6.69 7.87 -20.48
CA PRO A 124 -6.97 6.45 -20.71
C PRO A 124 -5.77 5.55 -20.47
N VAL A 125 -4.57 5.94 -20.91
CA VAL A 125 -3.34 5.16 -20.70
C VAL A 125 -3.07 4.96 -19.20
N ILE A 126 -3.19 6.00 -18.37
CA ILE A 126 -3.01 5.91 -16.92
C ILE A 126 -4.04 4.96 -16.31
N ARG A 127 -5.29 5.00 -16.74
CA ARG A 127 -6.32 4.06 -16.27
C ARG A 127 -6.02 2.62 -16.66
N LEU A 128 -5.47 2.37 -17.85
CA LEU A 128 -5.01 1.05 -18.28
C LEU A 128 -3.83 0.58 -17.41
N LEU A 129 -2.84 1.44 -17.15
CA LEU A 129 -1.71 1.11 -16.27
C LEU A 129 -2.17 0.77 -14.84
N ALA A 130 -3.19 1.46 -14.33
CA ALA A 130 -3.77 1.17 -13.01
C ALA A 130 -4.43 -0.23 -12.92
N SER A 131 -4.81 -0.84 -14.05
CA SER A 131 -5.45 -2.15 -14.10
C SER A 131 -4.48 -3.32 -14.28
N ILE A 132 -3.19 -3.05 -14.48
CA ILE A 132 -2.18 -4.12 -14.66
C ILE A 132 -2.08 -4.95 -13.37
N PRO A 133 -2.12 -6.30 -13.45
CA PRO A 133 -1.91 -7.18 -12.29
C PRO A 133 -0.54 -6.96 -11.66
N SER A 134 -0.47 -6.96 -10.32
CA SER A 134 0.78 -6.72 -9.57
C SER A 134 1.88 -7.73 -9.89
N VAL A 135 1.51 -8.97 -10.21
CA VAL A 135 2.46 -10.02 -10.62
C VAL A 135 3.29 -9.61 -11.85
N VAL A 136 2.70 -8.86 -12.79
CA VAL A 136 3.41 -8.37 -13.98
C VAL A 136 4.51 -7.38 -13.59
N TYR A 137 4.21 -6.49 -12.65
CA TYR A 137 5.21 -5.58 -12.09
C TYR A 137 6.32 -6.35 -11.37
N GLY A 138 5.97 -7.39 -10.60
CA GLY A 138 6.94 -8.28 -9.94
C GLY A 138 7.84 -8.99 -10.94
N LEU A 139 7.28 -9.49 -12.05
CA LEU A 139 8.04 -10.16 -13.10
C LEU A 139 9.02 -9.20 -13.80
N ILE A 140 8.58 -7.98 -14.10
CA ILE A 140 9.47 -6.94 -14.64
C ILE A 140 10.57 -6.62 -13.61
N GLY A 141 10.20 -6.53 -12.34
CA GLY A 141 11.13 -6.28 -11.24
C GLY A 141 12.25 -7.33 -11.19
N ILE A 142 11.88 -8.61 -11.12
CA ILE A 142 12.87 -9.69 -10.97
C ILE A 142 13.69 -9.94 -12.24
N LEU A 143 13.10 -9.79 -13.42
CA LEU A 143 13.80 -10.06 -14.69
C LEU A 143 14.63 -8.89 -15.19
N VAL A 144 14.28 -7.65 -14.85
CA VAL A 144 14.93 -6.47 -15.39
C VAL A 144 15.62 -5.64 -14.30
N LEU A 145 14.88 -5.21 -13.27
CA LEU A 145 15.43 -4.29 -12.27
C LEU A 145 16.40 -4.97 -11.30
N VAL A 146 16.12 -6.18 -10.85
CA VAL A 146 17.01 -6.91 -9.94
C VAL A 146 18.38 -7.15 -10.59
N PRO A 147 18.49 -7.71 -11.82
CA PRO A 147 19.78 -7.85 -12.49
C PRO A 147 20.44 -6.51 -12.79
N PHE A 148 19.69 -5.48 -13.17
CA PHE A 148 20.22 -4.15 -13.42
C PHE A 148 20.88 -3.57 -12.15
N VAL A 149 20.18 -3.60 -11.02
CA VAL A 149 20.72 -3.13 -9.74
C VAL A 149 21.93 -3.95 -9.31
N GLY A 150 21.82 -5.29 -9.34
CA GLY A 150 22.88 -6.20 -8.92
C GLY A 150 24.17 -6.09 -9.73
N ASN A 151 24.09 -5.76 -11.03
CA ASN A 151 25.24 -5.72 -11.92
C ASN A 151 25.82 -4.31 -12.13
N HIS A 152 25.00 -3.25 -11.97
CA HIS A 152 25.41 -1.89 -12.32
C HIS A 152 25.45 -0.92 -11.14
N LEU A 153 24.64 -1.13 -10.09
CA LEU A 153 24.56 -0.21 -8.95
C LEU A 153 25.32 -0.73 -7.74
N ILE A 154 25.43 -2.04 -7.55
CA ILE A 154 26.14 -2.63 -6.42
C ILE A 154 27.58 -2.93 -6.84
N THR A 155 28.54 -2.29 -6.19
CA THR A 155 29.97 -2.50 -6.46
C THR A 155 30.47 -3.81 -5.87
N GLY A 156 31.60 -4.35 -6.42
CA GLY A 156 32.20 -5.54 -5.86
C GLY A 156 32.69 -5.38 -4.42
N GLY A 157 33.09 -4.16 -4.03
CA GLY A 157 33.47 -3.84 -2.65
C GLY A 157 32.30 -3.91 -1.68
N GLU A 158 31.13 -3.40 -2.07
CA GLU A 158 29.90 -3.48 -1.27
C GLU A 158 29.45 -4.93 -1.10
N LYS A 159 29.47 -5.73 -2.16
CA LYS A 159 29.18 -7.18 -2.08
C LYS A 159 30.10 -7.88 -1.08
N ALA A 160 31.40 -7.61 -1.15
CA ALA A 160 32.39 -8.22 -0.27
C ALA A 160 32.25 -7.77 1.20
N SER A 161 31.87 -6.51 1.44
CA SER A 161 31.77 -5.94 2.79
C SER A 161 30.66 -6.59 3.66
N VAL A 162 29.58 -7.08 3.03
CA VAL A 162 28.43 -7.67 3.71
C VAL A 162 28.22 -9.15 3.42
N GLN A 163 29.12 -9.80 2.67
CA GLN A 163 29.00 -11.18 2.19
C GLN A 163 28.74 -12.20 3.33
N ASN A 164 29.29 -11.96 4.51
CA ASN A 164 29.12 -12.83 5.67
C ASN A 164 27.78 -12.66 6.39
N VAL A 165 27.02 -11.60 6.09
CA VAL A 165 25.75 -11.27 6.73
C VAL A 165 24.60 -11.42 5.77
N VAL A 166 24.74 -10.85 4.56
CA VAL A 166 23.70 -10.78 3.53
C VAL A 166 24.33 -10.83 2.15
N GLU A 167 23.71 -11.59 1.24
CA GLU A 167 24.09 -11.60 -0.18
C GLU A 167 23.32 -10.50 -0.93
N LEU A 168 24.06 -9.55 -1.52
CA LEU A 168 23.47 -8.47 -2.33
C LEU A 168 23.30 -8.92 -3.79
N THR A 169 22.16 -9.51 -4.08
CA THR A 169 21.80 -10.00 -5.43
C THR A 169 21.22 -8.90 -6.33
N GLY A 170 20.88 -7.76 -5.76
CA GLY A 170 20.10 -6.70 -6.40
C GLY A 170 18.61 -6.72 -6.01
N ALA A 171 18.10 -7.85 -5.52
CA ALA A 171 16.79 -7.90 -4.88
C ALA A 171 16.89 -7.29 -3.47
N GLY A 172 16.06 -6.28 -3.19
CA GLY A 172 16.12 -5.58 -1.91
C GLY A 172 15.20 -4.37 -1.86
N LEU A 173 15.44 -3.52 -0.86
CA LEU A 173 14.61 -2.36 -0.55
C LEU A 173 14.42 -1.43 -1.76
N LEU A 174 15.51 -1.10 -2.48
CA LEU A 174 15.43 -0.16 -3.61
C LEU A 174 14.47 -0.65 -4.68
N VAL A 175 14.63 -1.90 -5.14
CA VAL A 175 13.78 -2.47 -6.20
C VAL A 175 12.35 -2.60 -5.72
N ALA A 176 12.13 -3.05 -4.49
CA ALA A 176 10.80 -3.14 -3.88
C ALA A 176 10.10 -1.77 -3.86
N VAL A 177 10.77 -0.71 -3.41
CA VAL A 177 10.22 0.65 -3.36
C VAL A 177 9.95 1.20 -4.76
N VAL A 178 10.86 1.03 -5.71
CA VAL A 178 10.69 1.53 -7.09
C VAL A 178 9.48 0.88 -7.75
N ILE A 179 9.40 -0.44 -7.72
CA ILE A 179 8.29 -1.18 -8.35
C ILE A 179 6.95 -0.86 -7.67
N LEU A 180 6.92 -0.80 -6.34
CA LEU A 180 5.72 -0.44 -5.59
C LEU A 180 5.27 0.99 -5.93
N THR A 181 6.22 1.93 -6.06
CA THR A 181 5.94 3.30 -6.50
C THR A 181 5.31 3.32 -7.89
N VAL A 182 5.92 2.61 -8.86
CA VAL A 182 5.39 2.55 -10.23
C VAL A 182 3.98 1.95 -10.26
N MET A 183 3.71 0.93 -9.46
CA MET A 183 2.41 0.25 -9.40
C MET A 183 1.29 1.14 -8.82
N ILE A 184 1.57 1.91 -7.75
CA ILE A 184 0.54 2.71 -7.08
C ILE A 184 0.34 4.10 -7.71
N THR A 185 1.34 4.63 -8.41
CA THR A 185 1.30 5.97 -9.05
C THR A 185 0.12 6.15 -10.02
N PRO A 186 -0.19 5.23 -10.94
CA PRO A 186 -1.30 5.41 -11.90
C PRO A 186 -2.66 5.53 -11.20
N ILE A 187 -2.89 4.79 -10.12
CA ILE A 187 -4.14 4.87 -9.36
C ILE A 187 -4.28 6.24 -8.69
N MET A 188 -3.19 6.74 -8.09
CA MET A 188 -3.17 8.06 -7.48
C MET A 188 -3.41 9.17 -8.52
N ILE A 189 -2.75 9.10 -9.69
CA ILE A 189 -2.95 10.06 -10.78
C ILE A 189 -4.41 10.05 -11.23
N ALA A 190 -5.02 8.87 -11.43
CA ALA A 190 -6.40 8.77 -11.88
C ALA A 190 -7.37 9.49 -10.92
N LEU A 191 -7.23 9.22 -9.60
CA LEU A 191 -8.08 9.83 -8.58
C LEU A 191 -7.87 11.35 -8.47
N ILE A 192 -6.62 11.82 -8.53
CA ILE A 192 -6.32 13.24 -8.45
C ILE A 192 -6.80 13.96 -9.71
N CYS A 193 -6.63 13.38 -10.91
CA CYS A 193 -7.14 13.94 -12.15
C CYS A 193 -8.68 14.09 -12.14
N GLU A 194 -9.40 13.09 -11.67
CA GLU A 194 -10.87 13.16 -11.53
C GLU A 194 -11.30 14.30 -10.59
N ALA A 195 -10.58 14.46 -9.47
CA ALA A 195 -10.83 15.54 -8.54
C ALA A 195 -10.51 16.92 -9.16
N LEU A 196 -9.40 17.06 -9.89
CA LEU A 196 -9.03 18.33 -10.54
C LEU A 196 -10.06 18.74 -11.60
N VAL A 197 -10.58 17.80 -12.38
CA VAL A 197 -11.63 18.05 -13.37
C VAL A 197 -12.94 18.52 -12.72
N SER A 198 -13.24 18.10 -11.52
CA SER A 198 -14.47 18.50 -10.81
C SER A 198 -14.44 19.93 -10.26
N VAL A 199 -13.28 20.61 -10.23
CA VAL A 199 -13.17 21.99 -9.77
C VAL A 199 -13.70 22.95 -10.84
N PRO A 200 -14.68 23.85 -10.54
CA PRO A 200 -15.20 24.80 -11.47
C PRO A 200 -14.10 25.74 -12.01
N THR A 201 -14.03 25.91 -13.33
CA THR A 201 -13.05 26.79 -14.00
C THR A 201 -13.21 28.25 -13.57
N SER A 202 -14.43 28.69 -13.24
CA SER A 202 -14.74 30.03 -12.74
C SER A 202 -13.95 30.43 -11.49
N TRP A 203 -13.58 29.48 -10.63
CA TRP A 203 -12.76 29.77 -9.45
C TRP A 203 -11.35 30.20 -9.83
N ARG A 204 -10.77 29.54 -10.82
CA ARG A 204 -9.44 29.87 -11.34
C ARG A 204 -9.48 31.19 -12.12
N GLU A 205 -10.48 31.38 -12.97
CA GLU A 205 -10.69 32.59 -13.73
C GLU A 205 -10.88 33.81 -12.82
N GLY A 206 -11.67 33.67 -11.74
CA GLY A 206 -11.81 34.71 -10.71
C GLY A 206 -10.49 35.08 -10.03
N ALA A 207 -9.65 34.07 -9.73
CA ALA A 207 -8.34 34.31 -9.13
C ALA A 207 -7.40 35.05 -10.10
N ILE A 208 -7.42 34.73 -11.39
CA ILE A 208 -6.65 35.44 -12.44
C ILE A 208 -7.16 36.87 -12.62
N ALA A 209 -8.48 37.08 -12.59
CA ALA A 209 -9.07 38.41 -12.67
C ALA A 209 -8.65 39.33 -11.50
N LEU A 210 -8.34 38.75 -10.34
CA LEU A 210 -7.76 39.44 -9.17
C LEU A 210 -6.24 39.63 -9.26
N GLY A 211 -5.62 39.32 -10.40
CA GLY A 211 -4.20 39.58 -10.68
C GLY A 211 -3.26 38.41 -10.33
N LEU A 212 -3.76 37.22 -10.01
CA LEU A 212 -2.89 36.06 -9.81
C LEU A 212 -2.33 35.56 -11.15
N ASN A 213 -1.04 35.22 -11.14
CA ASN A 213 -0.44 34.49 -12.26
C ASN A 213 -1.14 33.13 -12.43
N PRO A 214 -1.39 32.64 -13.67
CA PRO A 214 -2.08 31.38 -13.94
C PRO A 214 -1.57 30.19 -13.12
N LEU A 215 -0.25 30.00 -13.01
CA LEU A 215 0.32 28.90 -12.20
C LEU A 215 0.02 29.06 -10.72
N ARG A 216 0.09 30.29 -10.18
CA ARG A 216 -0.28 30.57 -8.79
C ARG A 216 -1.78 30.35 -8.55
N ALA A 217 -2.64 30.67 -9.52
CA ALA A 217 -4.08 30.40 -9.43
C ALA A 217 -4.35 28.90 -9.34
N VAL A 218 -3.69 28.05 -10.14
CA VAL A 218 -3.77 26.60 -10.06
C VAL A 218 -3.36 26.10 -8.67
N LEU A 219 -2.19 26.49 -8.18
CA LEU A 219 -1.65 26.01 -6.89
C LEU A 219 -2.47 26.51 -5.70
N ALA A 220 -2.90 27.79 -5.73
CA ALA A 220 -3.58 28.42 -4.60
C ALA A 220 -5.07 28.07 -4.54
N VAL A 221 -5.72 27.81 -5.68
CA VAL A 221 -7.17 27.56 -5.78
C VAL A 221 -7.43 26.10 -6.08
N THR A 222 -7.02 25.62 -7.26
CA THR A 222 -7.39 24.28 -7.76
C THR A 222 -6.79 23.18 -6.86
N VAL A 223 -5.47 23.20 -6.63
CA VAL A 223 -4.80 22.19 -5.79
C VAL A 223 -5.29 22.24 -4.34
N ARG A 224 -5.57 23.44 -3.82
CA ARG A 224 -6.11 23.59 -2.47
C ARG A 224 -7.53 23.00 -2.35
N ALA A 225 -8.37 23.15 -3.38
CA ALA A 225 -9.72 22.59 -3.40
C ALA A 225 -9.73 21.06 -3.43
N VAL A 226 -8.75 20.42 -4.09
CA VAL A 226 -8.67 18.96 -4.22
C VAL A 226 -7.85 18.26 -3.12
N ARG A 227 -7.36 18.98 -2.11
CA ARG A 227 -6.62 18.37 -0.97
C ARG A 227 -7.33 17.17 -0.35
N PRO A 228 -8.67 17.18 -0.13
CA PRO A 228 -9.35 16.01 0.40
C PRO A 228 -9.26 14.78 -0.50
N ALA A 229 -9.24 15.00 -1.82
CA ALA A 229 -9.08 13.92 -2.80
C ALA A 229 -7.64 13.39 -2.84
N ILE A 230 -6.63 14.28 -2.71
CA ILE A 230 -5.23 13.86 -2.57
C ILE A 230 -5.05 12.98 -1.34
N VAL A 231 -5.60 13.37 -0.18
CA VAL A 231 -5.58 12.53 1.03
C VAL A 231 -6.26 11.18 0.79
N ALA A 232 -7.40 11.18 0.07
CA ALA A 232 -8.07 9.93 -0.28
C ALA A 232 -7.21 9.02 -1.17
N ALA A 233 -6.53 9.60 -2.15
CA ALA A 233 -5.62 8.89 -3.04
C ALA A 233 -4.44 8.28 -2.25
N VAL A 234 -3.85 9.04 -1.31
CA VAL A 234 -2.78 8.56 -0.42
C VAL A 234 -3.27 7.39 0.43
N VAL A 235 -4.43 7.51 1.08
CA VAL A 235 -4.99 6.43 1.93
C VAL A 235 -5.23 5.17 1.11
N LEU A 236 -5.82 5.29 -0.09
CA LEU A 236 -6.07 4.13 -0.96
C LEU A 236 -4.77 3.49 -1.45
N ALA A 237 -3.80 4.30 -1.86
CA ALA A 237 -2.49 3.83 -2.31
C ALA A 237 -1.73 3.14 -1.17
N THR A 238 -1.78 3.69 0.04
CA THR A 238 -1.16 3.08 1.23
C THR A 238 -1.81 1.73 1.58
N ALA A 239 -3.14 1.65 1.56
CA ALA A 239 -3.85 0.40 1.80
C ALA A 239 -3.47 -0.68 0.77
N ARG A 240 -3.36 -0.31 -0.52
CA ARG A 240 -2.90 -1.20 -1.58
C ARG A 240 -1.45 -1.63 -1.37
N ALA A 241 -0.56 -0.70 -1.03
CA ALA A 241 0.86 -0.98 -0.80
C ALA A 241 1.09 -1.90 0.40
N LEU A 242 0.35 -1.72 1.50
CA LEU A 242 0.42 -2.59 2.69
C LEU A 242 0.02 -4.03 2.40
N GLY A 243 -0.95 -4.23 1.51
CA GLY A 243 -1.44 -5.57 1.14
C GLY A 243 -0.65 -6.23 0.02
N GLU A 244 0.39 -5.59 -0.53
CA GLU A 244 1.13 -6.14 -1.66
C GLU A 244 2.07 -7.26 -1.20
N ALA A 245 1.72 -8.50 -1.57
CA ALA A 245 2.40 -9.70 -1.12
C ALA A 245 3.23 -10.33 -2.24
N VAL A 246 2.60 -10.66 -3.38
CA VAL A 246 3.21 -11.45 -4.45
C VAL A 246 4.36 -10.71 -5.13
N MET A 247 4.14 -9.45 -5.51
CA MET A 247 5.17 -8.65 -6.17
C MET A 247 6.37 -8.44 -5.23
N ILE A 248 6.13 -8.09 -3.96
CA ILE A 248 7.19 -7.88 -2.97
C ILE A 248 7.98 -9.15 -2.72
N SER A 249 7.33 -10.32 -2.58
CA SER A 249 8.02 -11.61 -2.44
C SER A 249 9.01 -11.86 -3.58
N MET A 250 8.67 -11.47 -4.81
CA MET A 250 9.54 -11.64 -5.98
C MET A 250 10.78 -10.74 -5.99
N VAL A 251 10.71 -9.52 -5.45
CA VAL A 251 11.74 -8.49 -5.66
C VAL A 251 12.49 -8.04 -4.42
N SER A 252 12.01 -8.41 -3.24
CA SER A 252 12.58 -7.93 -1.96
C SER A 252 13.76 -8.75 -1.44
N GLY A 253 14.10 -9.86 -2.10
CA GLY A 253 15.19 -10.75 -1.68
C GLY A 253 14.82 -11.78 -0.64
N GLY A 254 13.58 -11.75 -0.13
CA GLY A 254 13.00 -12.82 0.70
C GLY A 254 13.71 -13.12 2.02
N ARG A 255 14.50 -12.21 2.57
CA ARG A 255 15.19 -12.35 3.85
C ARG A 255 14.48 -11.57 4.95
N SER A 256 14.32 -12.18 6.10
CA SER A 256 13.71 -11.54 7.27
C SER A 256 14.71 -10.64 7.99
N PHE A 257 15.30 -9.72 7.25
CA PHE A 257 16.29 -8.75 7.71
C PHE A 257 15.64 -7.37 7.85
N ALA A 258 16.14 -6.56 8.77
CA ALA A 258 15.72 -5.17 8.95
C ALA A 258 16.83 -4.25 8.40
N PRO A 259 16.69 -3.69 7.20
CA PRO A 259 17.67 -2.77 6.61
C PRO A 259 17.98 -1.60 7.55
N ARG A 260 19.28 -1.28 7.74
CA ARG A 260 19.70 -0.26 8.69
C ARG A 260 20.20 0.99 7.98
N PRO A 261 19.54 2.14 8.15
CA PRO A 261 20.00 3.41 7.56
C PRO A 261 21.41 3.83 7.99
N SER A 262 21.91 3.29 9.11
CA SER A 262 23.28 3.53 9.60
C SER A 262 24.35 2.96 8.70
N ASP A 263 24.01 1.99 7.84
CA ASP A 263 24.95 1.27 6.97
C ASP A 263 25.20 2.02 5.64
N GLY A 264 24.77 3.28 5.59
CA GLY A 264 24.97 4.16 4.43
C GLY A 264 24.10 3.78 3.25
N LEU A 265 24.61 3.91 2.01
CA LEU A 265 23.85 3.58 0.81
C LEU A 265 23.58 2.08 0.63
N ILE A 266 24.35 1.22 1.29
CA ILE A 266 24.17 -0.24 1.22
C ILE A 266 22.78 -0.64 1.70
N PHE A 267 22.23 0.07 2.68
CA PHE A 267 20.89 -0.16 3.21
C PHE A 267 19.79 -0.24 2.12
N LEU A 268 19.97 0.49 1.01
CA LEU A 268 19.02 0.47 -0.11
C LEU A 268 19.03 -0.87 -0.87
N PHE A 269 20.14 -1.58 -0.82
CA PHE A 269 20.35 -2.85 -1.53
C PHE A 269 20.09 -4.07 -0.64
N GLU A 270 19.92 -3.85 0.66
CA GLU A 270 19.68 -4.93 1.60
C GLU A 270 18.33 -5.60 1.33
N PRO A 271 18.29 -6.94 1.37
CA PRO A 271 17.03 -7.67 1.24
C PRO A 271 16.17 -7.46 2.46
N LEU A 272 14.88 -7.58 2.26
CA LEU A 272 13.90 -7.49 3.33
C LEU A 272 12.70 -8.42 3.06
N ARG A 273 11.82 -8.51 4.01
CA ARG A 273 10.53 -9.19 3.87
C ARG A 273 9.44 -8.34 4.53
N THR A 274 8.27 -8.27 3.91
CA THR A 274 7.10 -7.60 4.50
C THR A 274 6.18 -8.63 5.15
N LEU A 275 5.25 -8.18 5.99
CA LEU A 275 4.22 -9.05 6.58
C LEU A 275 3.40 -9.77 5.50
N ALA A 276 3.03 -9.06 4.44
CA ALA A 276 2.25 -9.63 3.35
C ALA A 276 3.03 -10.67 2.54
N SER A 277 4.31 -10.39 2.21
CA SER A 277 5.17 -11.36 1.51
C SER A 277 5.51 -12.58 2.39
N ALA A 278 5.69 -12.37 3.70
CA ALA A 278 5.93 -13.47 4.63
C ALA A 278 4.77 -14.49 4.66
N ILE A 279 3.52 -14.02 4.59
CA ILE A 279 2.35 -14.90 4.51
C ILE A 279 2.42 -15.78 3.26
N ILE A 280 2.81 -15.21 2.11
CA ILE A 280 2.98 -15.98 0.86
C ILE A 280 4.14 -16.96 0.96
N ASP A 281 5.30 -16.51 1.48
CA ASP A 281 6.52 -17.33 1.52
C ASP A 281 6.40 -18.52 2.48
N PHE A 282 5.60 -18.40 3.54
CA PHE A 282 5.45 -19.43 4.58
C PHE A 282 4.08 -20.11 4.61
N HIS A 283 3.24 -19.91 3.59
CA HIS A 283 1.87 -20.46 3.56
C HIS A 283 1.80 -21.98 3.69
N GLU A 284 2.81 -22.72 3.22
CA GLU A 284 2.89 -24.18 3.38
C GLU A 284 2.92 -24.62 4.86
N GLY A 285 3.38 -23.73 5.74
CA GLY A 285 3.42 -23.96 7.18
C GLY A 285 2.10 -23.77 7.93
N LEU A 286 0.98 -23.51 7.25
CA LEU A 286 -0.34 -23.36 7.87
C LEU A 286 -0.79 -24.61 8.64
N SER A 287 -0.31 -25.80 8.26
CA SER A 287 -0.62 -27.06 8.92
C SER A 287 0.08 -27.23 10.28
N ALA A 288 1.18 -26.49 10.54
CA ALA A 288 1.86 -26.47 11.82
C ALA A 288 1.18 -25.45 12.77
N PRO A 289 0.60 -25.89 13.93
CA PRO A 289 -0.25 -25.02 14.75
C PRO A 289 0.43 -23.71 15.19
N ALA A 290 1.71 -23.74 15.57
CA ALA A 290 2.44 -22.55 15.97
C ALA A 290 2.69 -21.58 14.83
N LEU A 291 3.08 -22.06 13.65
CA LEU A 291 3.30 -21.22 12.49
C LEU A 291 1.96 -20.77 11.88
N GLY A 292 0.95 -21.64 11.82
CA GLY A 292 -0.38 -21.28 11.34
C GLY A 292 -0.98 -20.12 12.12
N SER A 293 -0.96 -20.16 13.46
CA SER A 293 -1.44 -19.05 14.30
C SER A 293 -0.63 -17.76 14.08
N THR A 294 0.67 -17.90 13.82
CA THR A 294 1.55 -16.76 13.51
C THR A 294 1.20 -16.12 12.16
N LEU A 295 0.92 -16.92 11.12
CA LEU A 295 0.46 -16.40 9.82
C LEU A 295 -0.87 -15.67 9.95
N TYR A 296 -1.80 -16.18 10.76
CA TYR A 296 -3.04 -15.46 11.09
C TYR A 296 -2.77 -14.18 11.88
N ALA A 297 -1.78 -14.14 12.77
CA ALA A 297 -1.39 -12.94 13.49
C ALA A 297 -0.84 -11.86 12.55
N TRP A 298 -0.04 -12.22 11.56
CA TRP A 298 0.42 -11.29 10.51
C TRP A 298 -0.73 -10.76 9.66
N ALA A 299 -1.65 -11.64 9.25
CA ALA A 299 -2.86 -11.24 8.52
C ALA A 299 -3.74 -10.30 9.37
N PHE A 300 -3.90 -10.58 10.66
CA PHE A 300 -4.64 -9.71 11.58
C PHE A 300 -4.01 -8.32 11.71
N LEU A 301 -2.67 -8.22 11.80
CA LEU A 301 -1.96 -6.93 11.80
C LEU A 301 -2.20 -6.14 10.52
N LEU A 302 -2.17 -6.79 9.36
CA LEU A 302 -2.46 -6.13 8.09
C LEU A 302 -3.90 -5.60 8.03
N LEU A 303 -4.88 -6.41 8.46
CA LEU A 303 -6.28 -5.98 8.56
C LEU A 303 -6.45 -4.81 9.53
N PHE A 304 -5.80 -4.90 10.71
CA PHE A 304 -5.83 -3.83 11.70
C PHE A 304 -5.19 -2.54 11.19
N SER A 305 -4.03 -2.64 10.52
CA SER A 305 -3.36 -1.48 9.94
C SER A 305 -4.21 -0.81 8.84
N ALA A 306 -4.89 -1.60 8.00
CA ALA A 306 -5.81 -1.09 6.99
C ALA A 306 -7.04 -0.40 7.62
N PHE A 307 -7.57 -0.95 8.71
CA PHE A 307 -8.64 -0.34 9.48
C PHE A 307 -8.22 1.01 10.08
N VAL A 308 -7.08 1.04 10.79
CA VAL A 308 -6.52 2.28 11.38
C VAL A 308 -6.30 3.33 10.29
N LEU A 309 -5.72 2.95 9.16
CA LEU A 309 -5.51 3.85 8.02
C LEU A 309 -6.83 4.40 7.46
N SER A 310 -7.86 3.57 7.34
CA SER A 310 -9.18 3.98 6.88
C SER A 310 -9.83 5.00 7.83
N VAL A 311 -9.76 4.75 9.14
CA VAL A 311 -10.24 5.67 10.17
C VAL A 311 -9.45 6.98 10.17
N ALA A 312 -8.11 6.91 10.11
CA ALA A 312 -7.25 8.08 10.03
C ALA A 312 -7.58 8.93 8.78
N GLY A 313 -7.72 8.28 7.62
CA GLY A 313 -8.11 8.95 6.38
C GLY A 313 -9.49 9.62 6.47
N TYR A 314 -10.45 8.98 7.13
CA TYR A 314 -11.77 9.57 7.38
C TYR A 314 -11.67 10.80 8.28
N LEU A 315 -10.93 10.71 9.38
CA LEU A 315 -10.76 11.82 10.33
C LEU A 315 -10.04 13.02 9.69
N ILE A 316 -9.00 12.77 8.88
CA ILE A 316 -8.28 13.85 8.17
C ILE A 316 -9.19 14.55 7.15
N LYS A 317 -10.11 13.81 6.52
CA LYS A 317 -11.07 14.40 5.56
C LYS A 317 -12.14 15.26 6.22
N LEU A 318 -12.50 15.05 7.47
CA LEU A 318 -13.58 15.78 8.14
C LEU A 318 -13.38 17.32 8.10
N PRO A 319 -12.24 17.88 8.53
CA PRO A 319 -12.01 19.32 8.47
C PRO A 319 -11.87 19.84 7.03
N LEU A 320 -11.38 19.00 6.10
CA LEU A 320 -11.17 19.37 4.70
C LEU A 320 -12.48 19.45 3.89
N ARG A 321 -13.55 18.79 4.34
CA ARG A 321 -14.89 18.86 3.70
C ARG A 321 -15.47 20.27 3.66
N ARG A 322 -15.02 21.18 4.52
CA ARG A 322 -15.44 22.60 4.51
C ARG A 322 -15.03 23.35 3.24
N TYR A 323 -14.05 22.82 2.50
CA TYR A 323 -13.53 23.39 1.25
C TYR A 323 -14.06 22.67 0.00
N GLN A 324 -14.89 21.65 0.15
CA GLN A 324 -15.47 20.95 -0.99
C GLN A 324 -16.63 21.79 -1.58
N VAL A 325 -16.64 21.87 -2.90
CA VAL A 325 -17.79 22.38 -3.66
C VAL A 325 -18.97 21.48 -3.35
N ARG A 326 -20.03 22.05 -2.76
CA ARG A 326 -21.33 21.38 -2.74
C ARG A 326 -21.89 21.48 -4.14
N GLY A 327 -21.77 20.41 -4.92
CA GLY A 327 -22.47 20.25 -6.17
C GLY A 327 -23.97 20.00 -5.95
#